data_a679eed842009279448846b1bcd9fccb
#
_entry.id   a679eed842009279448846b1bcd9fccb
#
_cell.length_a   1.000
_cell.length_b   1.000
_cell.length_c   1.000
_cell.angle_alpha   90.00
_cell.angle_beta   90.00
_cell.angle_gamma   90.00
#
_symmetry.space_group_name_H-M   'P 1'
#
loop_
_entity.id
_entity.type
_entity.pdbx_description
1 polymer ?
#
loop_
_entity_poly.entity_id
_entity_poly.type
_entity_poly.pdbx_seq_one_letter_code
_entity_poly.pdbx_strand_id
1 'polypeptide(L)'
;CEKGAGKKRGVKKNQAPNLFAYKNKLLFDRESLPADEAPRGTVGIPRALNMYENYPFWHTFFTKLGFSVILSDQTTAKTYDAGIESMPSESACYPAKLSHGHIMNLLAKDPDFIWMPCIRWERKEDDSATNHYNCPIVMSYPQALGLNVDELSDPSIQYLAPFIPYDKKNELKRRLYELISEQREKDARAGKGRFRGEHITRAEIDAAVEAAWQEDSNFKNQMHRAGDEALAWIEEHDAHGIVLAGRPYHNDPEINHAIPELVSSFGFAVLTEDSIAHKMLPERPIRIVDQWMYHSRLYRAARFVASRNDLDLIQLFSFGCGLDALTTDQVQEILEASGKIYTMLKVDQVSNLGAARIRIRSLMAALNEQQAELERLAAAGLVTEAVPQGVRMADGSLEKARSASSSRRAPVYREAESAAYEKVRYTKEMQEAPFWLHRWHRSTLSW
;
A
#
# COMPACT_ATOMS: atom_id res chain seq x y z
N CYS A 1 -5.45 12.38 -33.84
CA CYS A 1 -4.27 12.31 -34.71
C CYS A 1 -3.12 13.06 -34.04
N GLU A 2 -2.18 12.37 -33.41
CA GLU A 2 -1.08 12.95 -32.60
C GLU A 2 -0.01 13.68 -33.41
N LYS A 3 -0.07 13.66 -34.72
CA LYS A 3 0.91 14.30 -35.61
C LYS A 3 0.76 15.82 -35.74
N GLY A 4 -0.27 16.45 -35.16
CA GLY A 4 -0.52 17.89 -35.27
C GLY A 4 -0.02 18.74 -34.10
N ALA A 5 0.48 18.17 -33.02
CA ALA A 5 0.94 18.91 -31.83
C ALA A 5 2.47 19.07 -31.80
N GLY A 6 3.05 19.35 -32.95
CA GLY A 6 4.48 19.60 -33.09
C GLY A 6 4.87 21.00 -32.64
N LYS A 7 5.02 21.24 -31.36
CA LYS A 7 6.05 22.07 -30.75
C LYS A 7 6.26 21.53 -29.33
N LYS A 8 7.39 20.84 -29.13
CA LYS A 8 7.93 20.62 -27.79
C LYS A 8 8.16 22.00 -27.16
N ARG A 9 7.12 22.60 -26.56
CA ARG A 9 7.34 23.60 -25.52
C ARG A 9 8.14 22.85 -24.46
N GLY A 10 9.34 23.34 -24.14
CA GLY A 10 10.12 22.81 -23.05
C GLY A 10 9.20 22.67 -21.86
N VAL A 11 8.96 21.45 -21.44
CA VAL A 11 8.17 21.16 -20.25
C VAL A 11 8.91 21.86 -19.14
N LYS A 12 8.38 22.97 -18.61
CA LYS A 12 8.87 23.52 -17.35
C LYS A 12 8.78 22.34 -16.39
N LYS A 13 9.93 21.91 -15.84
CA LYS A 13 9.99 20.83 -14.88
C LYS A 13 9.00 21.22 -13.79
N ASN A 14 7.90 20.49 -13.65
CA ASN A 14 6.89 20.79 -12.65
C ASN A 14 7.62 20.72 -11.30
N GLN A 15 7.58 21.80 -10.53
CA GLN A 15 8.26 21.90 -9.24
C GLN A 15 7.41 21.30 -8.12
N ALA A 16 6.15 20.93 -8.41
CA ALA A 16 5.24 20.37 -7.42
C ALA A 16 5.79 19.00 -6.90
N PRO A 17 5.73 18.78 -5.58
CA PRO A 17 6.17 17.53 -4.97
C PRO A 17 5.47 16.30 -5.57
N ASN A 18 6.23 15.20 -5.79
CA ASN A 18 5.69 13.89 -6.15
C ASN A 18 6.27 12.85 -5.18
N LEU A 19 5.50 12.53 -4.16
CA LEU A 19 5.93 11.62 -3.10
C LEU A 19 5.94 10.15 -3.53
N PHE A 20 5.27 9.75 -4.62
CA PHE A 20 5.41 8.41 -5.19
C PHE A 20 6.83 8.14 -5.70
N ALA A 21 7.38 9.06 -6.47
CA ALA A 21 8.75 8.97 -6.97
C ALA A 21 9.76 9.03 -5.80
N TYR A 22 9.54 9.91 -4.83
CA TYR A 22 10.35 10.03 -3.63
C TYR A 22 10.34 8.72 -2.82
N LYS A 23 9.15 8.15 -2.54
CA LYS A 23 8.98 6.90 -1.79
C LYS A 23 9.67 5.74 -2.49
N ASN A 24 9.51 5.60 -3.82
CA ASN A 24 10.15 4.53 -4.58
C ASN A 24 11.67 4.57 -4.44
N LYS A 25 12.26 5.77 -4.56
CA LYS A 25 13.69 5.96 -4.35
C LYS A 25 14.11 5.63 -2.92
N LEU A 26 13.39 6.14 -1.94
CA LEU A 26 13.69 5.91 -0.51
C LEU A 26 13.59 4.43 -0.12
N LEU A 27 12.68 3.68 -0.75
CA LEU A 27 12.56 2.24 -0.55
C LEU A 27 13.75 1.47 -1.10
N PHE A 28 14.09 1.68 -2.38
CA PHE A 28 14.92 0.74 -3.13
C PHE A 28 16.32 1.25 -3.49
N ASP A 29 16.58 2.55 -3.40
CA ASP A 29 17.91 3.13 -3.62
C ASP A 29 18.76 2.99 -2.35
N ARG A 30 19.17 1.75 -2.06
CA ARG A 30 19.92 1.36 -0.87
C ARG A 30 21.18 0.61 -1.27
N GLU A 31 22.29 1.06 -0.73
CA GLU A 31 23.57 0.41 -0.94
C GLU A 31 23.62 -0.92 -0.19
N SER A 32 24.10 -1.95 -0.86
CA SER A 32 24.36 -3.26 -0.29
C SER A 32 25.86 -3.58 -0.34
N LEU A 33 26.29 -4.56 0.44
CA LEU A 33 27.64 -5.07 0.33
C LEU A 33 27.86 -5.64 -1.09
N PRO A 34 29.04 -5.43 -1.71
CA PRO A 34 29.43 -6.17 -2.90
C PRO A 34 29.35 -7.69 -2.64
N ALA A 35 28.92 -8.47 -3.63
CA ALA A 35 28.70 -9.89 -3.46
C ALA A 35 29.97 -10.68 -3.11
N ASP A 36 31.13 -10.22 -3.59
CA ASP A 36 32.46 -10.79 -3.33
C ASP A 36 33.02 -10.40 -1.94
N GLU A 37 32.52 -9.30 -1.37
CA GLU A 37 32.89 -8.84 -0.02
C GLU A 37 31.91 -9.31 1.06
N ALA A 38 30.80 -9.95 0.68
CA ALA A 38 29.78 -10.39 1.63
C ALA A 38 30.20 -11.72 2.30
N PRO A 39 30.56 -11.72 3.60
CA PRO A 39 31.11 -12.90 4.26
C PRO A 39 30.10 -14.06 4.38
N ARG A 40 28.81 -13.76 4.27
CA ARG A 40 27.73 -14.75 4.45
C ARG A 40 26.95 -15.05 3.17
N GLY A 41 27.39 -14.50 2.04
CA GLY A 41 26.81 -14.76 0.73
C GLY A 41 25.74 -13.74 0.35
N THR A 42 24.86 -14.13 -0.56
CA THR A 42 23.89 -13.25 -1.23
C THR A 42 22.45 -13.66 -0.93
N VAL A 43 21.57 -12.68 -0.75
CA VAL A 43 20.13 -12.90 -0.60
C VAL A 43 19.35 -12.14 -1.68
N GLY A 44 18.52 -12.86 -2.43
CA GLY A 44 17.61 -12.29 -3.41
C GLY A 44 16.32 -11.81 -2.75
N ILE A 45 15.91 -10.57 -2.97
CA ILE A 45 14.63 -10.02 -2.49
C ILE A 45 13.82 -9.53 -3.69
N PRO A 46 12.58 -10.05 -3.91
CA PRO A 46 11.75 -9.59 -5.02
C PRO A 46 11.14 -8.21 -4.74
N ARG A 47 11.10 -7.31 -5.72
CA ARG A 47 10.32 -6.06 -5.66
C ARG A 47 8.84 -6.35 -5.86
N ALA A 48 8.22 -7.01 -4.91
CA ALA A 48 6.84 -7.46 -5.05
C ALA A 48 6.06 -7.33 -3.74
N LEU A 49 4.75 -7.14 -3.87
CA LEU A 49 3.82 -7.13 -2.75
C LEU A 49 4.30 -6.24 -1.59
N ASN A 50 4.44 -6.81 -0.38
CA ASN A 50 4.80 -6.06 0.82
C ASN A 50 6.26 -5.59 0.88
N MET A 51 7.11 -5.94 -0.08
CA MET A 51 8.44 -5.34 -0.15
C MET A 51 8.38 -3.83 -0.44
N TYR A 52 7.27 -3.34 -0.99
CA TYR A 52 6.98 -1.90 -1.11
C TYR A 52 6.68 -1.21 0.23
N GLU A 53 6.69 -1.95 1.34
CA GLU A 53 6.63 -1.43 2.71
C GLU A 53 7.83 -1.92 3.54
N ASN A 54 8.09 -3.24 3.53
CA ASN A 54 9.01 -3.88 4.46
C ASN A 54 10.45 -4.00 3.94
N TYR A 55 10.76 -3.59 2.70
CA TYR A 55 12.10 -3.71 2.14
C TYR A 55 13.19 -3.00 2.97
N PRO A 56 12.98 -1.78 3.52
CA PRO A 56 13.97 -1.13 4.39
C PRO A 56 14.37 -1.98 5.58
N PHE A 57 13.40 -2.69 6.18
CA PHE A 57 13.65 -3.62 7.28
C PHE A 57 14.51 -4.80 6.82
N TRP A 58 14.10 -5.50 5.75
CA TRP A 58 14.79 -6.72 5.30
C TRP A 58 16.18 -6.42 4.75
N HIS A 59 16.33 -5.34 4.01
CA HIS A 59 17.63 -4.89 3.53
C HIS A 59 18.60 -4.66 4.70
N THR A 60 18.17 -3.92 5.71
CA THR A 60 19.02 -3.63 6.88
C THR A 60 19.30 -4.88 7.70
N PHE A 61 18.30 -5.75 7.87
CA PHE A 61 18.49 -7.02 8.58
C PHE A 61 19.59 -7.87 7.95
N PHE A 62 19.52 -8.10 6.65
CA PHE A 62 20.49 -8.95 5.96
C PHE A 62 21.87 -8.29 5.83
N THR A 63 21.95 -7.00 5.53
CA THR A 63 23.24 -6.32 5.45
C THR A 63 23.95 -6.24 6.81
N LYS A 64 23.22 -6.06 7.91
CA LYS A 64 23.78 -6.15 9.27
C LYS A 64 24.30 -7.54 9.63
N LEU A 65 23.71 -8.57 9.06
CA LEU A 65 24.21 -9.94 9.20
C LEU A 65 25.39 -10.26 8.24
N GLY A 66 25.79 -9.32 7.37
CA GLY A 66 26.89 -9.53 6.43
C GLY A 66 26.50 -10.25 5.15
N PHE A 67 25.24 -10.21 4.75
CA PHE A 67 24.79 -10.62 3.42
C PHE A 67 24.82 -9.47 2.44
N SER A 68 25.11 -9.77 1.16
CA SER A 68 24.80 -8.90 0.04
C SER A 68 23.33 -9.07 -0.37
N VAL A 69 22.60 -7.97 -0.46
CA VAL A 69 21.18 -8.00 -0.88
C VAL A 69 21.09 -7.75 -2.38
N ILE A 70 20.59 -8.73 -3.11
CA ILE A 70 20.30 -8.66 -4.55
C ILE A 70 18.80 -8.40 -4.73
N LEU A 71 18.46 -7.20 -5.18
CA LEU A 71 17.07 -6.85 -5.47
C LEU A 71 16.72 -7.27 -6.92
N SER A 72 15.50 -7.76 -7.14
CA SER A 72 15.02 -7.94 -8.52
C SER A 72 14.92 -6.60 -9.24
N ASP A 73 15.01 -6.62 -10.57
CA ASP A 73 14.95 -5.40 -11.38
C ASP A 73 13.62 -4.66 -11.20
N GLN A 74 13.59 -3.41 -11.64
CA GLN A 74 12.35 -2.63 -11.64
C GLN A 74 11.32 -3.33 -12.53
N THR A 75 10.06 -3.35 -12.06
CA THR A 75 8.96 -3.97 -12.78
C THR A 75 8.75 -3.34 -14.16
N THR A 76 8.51 -4.17 -15.13
CA THR A 76 8.16 -3.79 -16.52
C THR A 76 7.15 -4.81 -17.06
N ALA A 77 6.54 -4.53 -18.21
CA ALA A 77 5.68 -5.50 -18.90
C ALA A 77 6.36 -6.86 -19.10
N LYS A 78 7.69 -6.88 -19.36
CA LYS A 78 8.48 -8.12 -19.48
C LYS A 78 8.53 -8.93 -18.18
N THR A 79 8.38 -8.27 -17.03
CA THR A 79 8.31 -8.97 -15.73
C THR A 79 7.06 -9.84 -15.66
N TYR A 80 5.92 -9.35 -16.15
CA TYR A 80 4.72 -10.14 -16.26
C TYR A 80 4.90 -11.34 -17.20
N ASP A 81 5.43 -11.10 -18.40
CA ASP A 81 5.63 -12.14 -19.42
C ASP A 81 6.55 -13.26 -18.91
N ALA A 82 7.60 -12.91 -18.18
CA ALA A 82 8.56 -13.87 -17.63
C ALA A 82 7.95 -14.82 -16.59
N GLY A 83 6.86 -14.43 -15.95
CA GLY A 83 6.22 -15.25 -14.90
C GLY A 83 4.93 -15.95 -15.34
N ILE A 84 4.47 -15.74 -16.59
CA ILE A 84 3.10 -16.10 -17.01
C ILE A 84 2.81 -17.61 -16.88
N GLU A 85 3.78 -18.46 -17.18
CA GLU A 85 3.61 -19.92 -17.20
C GLU A 85 3.39 -20.50 -15.80
N SER A 86 3.91 -19.86 -14.77
CA SER A 86 3.79 -20.29 -13.38
C SER A 86 2.58 -19.71 -12.62
N MET A 87 1.78 -18.83 -13.26
CA MET A 87 0.61 -18.22 -12.63
C MET A 87 -0.54 -19.22 -12.47
N PRO A 88 -0.98 -19.53 -11.23
CA PRO A 88 -1.96 -20.60 -11.01
C PRO A 88 -3.39 -20.21 -11.40
N SER A 89 -3.70 -18.93 -11.53
CA SER A 89 -5.05 -18.43 -11.78
C SER A 89 -5.07 -17.02 -12.36
N GLU A 90 -5.95 -16.84 -13.34
CA GLU A 90 -6.29 -15.53 -13.90
C GLU A 90 -6.94 -14.59 -12.86
N SER A 91 -7.58 -15.15 -11.84
CA SER A 91 -8.24 -14.37 -10.78
C SER A 91 -7.27 -13.78 -9.72
N ALA A 92 -5.98 -14.15 -9.75
CA ALA A 92 -4.98 -13.50 -8.91
C ALA A 92 -4.85 -12.02 -9.28
N CYS A 93 -4.71 -11.13 -8.28
CA CYS A 93 -4.53 -9.71 -8.55
C CYS A 93 -3.21 -9.44 -9.29
N TYR A 94 -3.17 -8.38 -10.09
CA TYR A 94 -2.00 -8.03 -10.90
C TYR A 94 -0.69 -7.94 -10.10
N PRO A 95 -0.64 -7.31 -8.90
CA PRO A 95 0.57 -7.32 -8.08
C PRO A 95 1.06 -8.72 -7.67
N ALA A 96 0.15 -9.66 -7.45
CA ALA A 96 0.53 -11.05 -7.16
C ALA A 96 1.11 -11.74 -8.41
N LYS A 97 0.52 -11.54 -9.57
CA LYS A 97 1.02 -12.07 -10.84
C LYS A 97 2.46 -11.60 -11.14
N LEU A 98 2.74 -10.32 -10.92
CA LEU A 98 4.07 -9.75 -11.11
C LEU A 98 5.15 -10.41 -10.22
N SER A 99 4.79 -10.92 -9.05
CA SER A 99 5.76 -11.60 -8.18
C SER A 99 6.38 -12.84 -8.80
N HIS A 100 5.68 -13.55 -9.69
CA HIS A 100 6.23 -14.66 -10.47
C HIS A 100 7.43 -14.23 -11.32
N GLY A 101 7.26 -13.16 -12.09
CA GLY A 101 8.35 -12.62 -12.91
C GLY A 101 9.53 -12.07 -12.11
N HIS A 102 9.27 -11.51 -10.91
CA HIS A 102 10.34 -11.10 -10.00
C HIS A 102 11.14 -12.30 -9.46
N ILE A 103 10.49 -13.42 -9.19
CA ILE A 103 11.17 -14.66 -8.83
C ILE A 103 12.03 -15.15 -10.00
N MET A 104 11.49 -15.20 -11.22
CA MET A 104 12.26 -15.58 -12.43
C MET A 104 13.48 -14.68 -12.64
N ASN A 105 13.34 -13.38 -12.42
CA ASN A 105 14.44 -12.43 -12.49
C ASN A 105 15.53 -12.70 -11.45
N LEU A 106 15.14 -13.04 -10.21
CA LEU A 106 16.09 -13.40 -9.16
C LEU A 106 16.78 -14.73 -9.44
N LEU A 107 16.07 -15.72 -9.98
CA LEU A 107 16.66 -17.00 -10.39
C LEU A 107 17.76 -16.78 -11.44
N ALA A 108 17.55 -15.87 -12.39
CA ALA A 108 18.56 -15.51 -13.38
C ALA A 108 19.78 -14.75 -12.78
N LYS A 109 19.63 -14.14 -11.60
CA LYS A 109 20.72 -13.47 -10.86
C LYS A 109 21.47 -14.41 -9.90
N ASP A 110 20.98 -15.63 -9.74
CA ASP A 110 21.58 -16.73 -8.94
C ASP A 110 22.06 -16.32 -7.53
N PRO A 111 21.18 -15.74 -6.67
CA PRO A 111 21.52 -15.51 -5.26
C PRO A 111 21.67 -16.84 -4.51
N ASP A 112 22.40 -16.82 -3.39
CA ASP A 112 22.54 -18.03 -2.56
C ASP A 112 21.18 -18.50 -2.00
N PHE A 113 20.26 -17.59 -1.73
CA PHE A 113 18.85 -17.90 -1.44
C PHE A 113 17.94 -16.72 -1.78
N ILE A 114 16.65 -17.00 -1.98
CA ILE A 114 15.61 -16.00 -2.20
C ILE A 114 14.76 -15.88 -0.92
N TRP A 115 14.54 -14.67 -0.45
CA TRP A 115 13.76 -14.35 0.74
C TRP A 115 12.46 -13.65 0.38
N MET A 116 11.32 -14.28 0.66
CA MET A 116 9.99 -13.69 0.50
C MET A 116 9.05 -14.19 1.60
N PRO A 117 9.05 -13.58 2.80
CA PRO A 117 8.31 -14.08 3.95
C PRO A 117 6.80 -13.86 3.80
N CYS A 118 6.03 -14.75 4.41
CA CYS A 118 4.60 -14.61 4.65
C CYS A 118 4.37 -13.76 5.91
N ILE A 119 3.78 -12.59 5.78
CA ILE A 119 3.51 -11.68 6.89
C ILE A 119 1.99 -11.56 7.09
N ARG A 120 1.50 -12.10 8.20
CA ARG A 120 0.07 -12.08 8.53
C ARG A 120 -0.34 -10.75 9.16
N TRP A 121 0.45 -10.25 10.09
CA TRP A 121 0.21 -8.99 10.78
C TRP A 121 1.33 -8.01 10.52
N GLU A 122 0.95 -6.80 10.15
CA GLU A 122 1.85 -5.66 10.12
C GLU A 122 2.00 -5.04 11.50
N ARG A 123 2.95 -4.13 11.67
CA ARG A 123 3.04 -3.32 12.89
C ARG A 123 1.81 -2.43 12.98
N LYS A 124 1.12 -2.47 14.12
CA LYS A 124 -0.09 -1.69 14.36
C LYS A 124 0.21 -0.19 14.34
N GLU A 125 -0.55 0.57 13.57
CA GLU A 125 -0.43 2.04 13.45
C GLU A 125 -1.62 2.78 14.07
N ASP A 126 -2.75 2.11 14.31
CA ASP A 126 -3.95 2.66 14.92
C ASP A 126 -4.43 1.70 16.01
N ASP A 127 -4.27 2.11 17.28
CA ASP A 127 -4.67 1.29 18.43
C ASP A 127 -6.19 1.11 18.52
N SER A 128 -6.97 1.96 17.90
CA SER A 128 -8.42 1.87 17.84
C SER A 128 -8.94 0.92 16.76
N ALA A 129 -8.09 0.51 15.78
CA ALA A 129 -8.45 -0.49 14.80
C ALA A 129 -8.61 -1.88 15.42
N THR A 130 -9.57 -2.65 14.91
CA THR A 130 -9.89 -3.98 15.45
C THR A 130 -8.75 -4.96 15.26
N ASN A 131 -8.04 -4.87 14.12
CA ASN A 131 -6.89 -5.71 13.79
C ASN A 131 -5.95 -4.98 12.81
N HIS A 132 -4.83 -5.61 12.44
CA HIS A 132 -3.81 -5.06 11.55
C HIS A 132 -3.28 -6.12 10.57
N TYR A 133 -4.20 -6.89 10.01
CA TYR A 133 -3.88 -7.93 9.02
C TYR A 133 -3.35 -7.34 7.71
N ASN A 134 -2.48 -8.11 7.06
CA ASN A 134 -2.25 -8.00 5.63
C ASN A 134 -3.45 -8.57 4.84
N CYS A 135 -3.50 -8.30 3.54
CA CYS A 135 -4.46 -8.97 2.67
C CYS A 135 -4.11 -10.47 2.52
N PRO A 136 -5.10 -11.35 2.22
CA PRO A 136 -4.86 -12.79 2.08
C PRO A 136 -3.75 -13.14 1.09
N ILE A 137 -3.59 -12.37 0.01
CA ILE A 137 -2.52 -12.58 -0.98
C ILE A 137 -1.15 -12.35 -0.33
N VAL A 138 -0.92 -11.22 0.31
CA VAL A 138 0.36 -10.95 0.99
C VAL A 138 0.66 -12.00 2.07
N MET A 139 -0.38 -12.48 2.77
CA MET A 139 -0.21 -13.49 3.83
C MET A 139 0.24 -14.85 3.33
N SER A 140 -0.13 -15.26 2.12
CA SER A 140 0.01 -16.66 1.68
C SER A 140 0.69 -16.83 0.31
N TYR A 141 0.74 -15.79 -0.51
CA TYR A 141 1.22 -15.91 -1.88
C TYR A 141 2.70 -16.30 -2.00
N PRO A 142 3.59 -15.90 -1.06
CA PRO A 142 4.95 -16.43 -1.08
C PRO A 142 5.02 -17.97 -1.04
N GLN A 143 4.12 -18.63 -0.30
CA GLN A 143 4.03 -20.10 -0.32
C GLN A 143 3.48 -20.62 -1.66
N ALA A 144 2.51 -19.92 -2.24
CA ALA A 144 1.96 -20.29 -3.55
C ALA A 144 3.02 -20.22 -4.66
N LEU A 145 3.91 -19.22 -4.63
CA LEU A 145 5.04 -19.11 -5.55
C LEU A 145 5.96 -20.34 -5.47
N GLY A 146 6.32 -20.77 -4.25
CA GLY A 146 7.14 -21.96 -4.06
C GLY A 146 6.51 -23.26 -4.55
N LEU A 147 5.20 -23.29 -4.77
CA LEU A 147 4.46 -24.46 -5.27
C LEU A 147 4.17 -24.41 -6.77
N ASN A 148 4.23 -23.24 -7.39
CA ASN A 148 3.81 -23.05 -8.78
C ASN A 148 4.95 -22.61 -9.71
N VAL A 149 6.08 -22.17 -9.18
CA VAL A 149 7.30 -21.91 -9.98
C VAL A 149 8.12 -23.17 -9.99
N ASP A 150 8.11 -23.87 -11.11
CA ASP A 150 8.74 -25.21 -11.25
C ASP A 150 10.22 -25.21 -10.91
N GLU A 151 10.95 -24.14 -11.26
CA GLU A 151 12.37 -23.98 -10.97
C GLU A 151 12.68 -24.01 -9.46
N LEU A 152 11.75 -23.54 -8.62
CA LEU A 152 11.91 -23.56 -7.16
C LEU A 152 11.81 -24.98 -6.56
N SER A 153 11.42 -25.97 -7.36
CA SER A 153 11.44 -27.38 -6.99
C SER A 153 12.84 -27.99 -7.06
N ASP A 154 13.80 -27.32 -7.72
CA ASP A 154 15.20 -27.76 -7.76
C ASP A 154 15.83 -27.63 -6.36
N PRO A 155 16.32 -28.75 -5.76
CA PRO A 155 16.95 -28.71 -4.43
C PRO A 155 18.20 -27.82 -4.34
N SER A 156 18.78 -27.42 -5.48
CA SER A 156 19.92 -26.50 -5.51
C SER A 156 19.50 -25.04 -5.28
N ILE A 157 18.24 -24.71 -5.48
CA ILE A 157 17.67 -23.37 -5.29
C ILE A 157 17.06 -23.29 -3.90
N GLN A 158 17.49 -22.31 -3.12
CA GLN A 158 16.94 -22.07 -1.80
C GLN A 158 15.91 -20.94 -1.87
N TYR A 159 14.63 -21.27 -1.77
CA TYR A 159 13.55 -20.31 -1.65
C TYR A 159 12.94 -20.37 -0.23
N LEU A 160 13.04 -19.26 0.49
CA LEU A 160 12.58 -19.14 1.87
C LEU A 160 11.36 -18.24 1.96
N ALA A 161 10.20 -18.85 2.15
CA ALA A 161 8.91 -18.18 2.30
C ALA A 161 8.25 -18.50 3.67
N PRO A 162 8.94 -18.25 4.80
CA PRO A 162 8.42 -18.61 6.11
C PRO A 162 7.32 -17.65 6.57
N PHE A 163 6.45 -18.17 7.47
CA PHE A 163 5.55 -17.29 8.25
C PHE A 163 6.35 -16.58 9.35
N ILE A 164 6.24 -15.26 9.37
CA ILE A 164 6.99 -14.36 10.25
C ILE A 164 6.03 -13.57 11.15
N PRO A 165 6.22 -13.55 12.48
CA PRO A 165 5.47 -12.71 13.42
C PRO A 165 6.05 -11.28 13.42
N TYR A 166 5.84 -10.54 12.32
CA TYR A 166 6.48 -9.25 12.07
C TYR A 166 6.06 -8.16 13.06
N ASP A 167 4.86 -8.26 13.62
CA ASP A 167 4.30 -7.32 14.60
C ASP A 167 4.88 -7.47 16.00
N LYS A 168 5.52 -8.64 16.31
CA LYS A 168 5.98 -8.99 17.65
C LYS A 168 7.49 -9.15 17.71
N LYS A 169 8.18 -8.10 18.11
CA LYS A 169 9.63 -7.97 18.07
C LYS A 169 10.38 -9.16 18.68
N ASN A 170 10.01 -9.59 19.87
CA ASN A 170 10.70 -10.69 20.57
C ASN A 170 10.44 -12.06 19.92
N GLU A 171 9.22 -12.27 19.43
CA GLU A 171 8.87 -13.49 18.69
C GLU A 171 9.57 -13.51 17.32
N LEU A 172 9.66 -12.34 16.67
CA LEU A 172 10.40 -12.16 15.41
C LEU A 172 11.87 -12.54 15.56
N LYS A 173 12.57 -12.02 16.58
CA LYS A 173 13.97 -12.38 16.90
C LYS A 173 14.14 -13.88 17.07
N ARG A 174 13.29 -14.51 17.90
CA ARG A 174 13.32 -15.93 18.13
C ARG A 174 13.10 -16.72 16.83
N ARG A 175 12.07 -16.36 16.06
CA ARG A 175 11.72 -17.06 14.82
C ARG A 175 12.80 -16.93 13.74
N LEU A 176 13.40 -15.76 13.58
CA LEU A 176 14.50 -15.57 12.63
C LEU A 176 15.75 -16.37 13.01
N TYR A 177 16.07 -16.45 14.30
CA TYR A 177 17.17 -17.27 14.76
C TYR A 177 16.91 -18.76 14.49
N GLU A 178 15.71 -19.26 14.79
CA GLU A 178 15.31 -20.65 14.51
C GLU A 178 15.42 -20.96 13.01
N LEU A 179 14.85 -20.12 12.15
CA LEU A 179 14.86 -20.30 10.70
C LEU A 179 16.28 -20.36 10.10
N ILE A 180 17.13 -19.43 10.51
CA ILE A 180 18.53 -19.39 10.01
C ILE A 180 19.29 -20.61 10.51
N SER A 181 19.10 -21.02 11.77
CA SER A 181 19.73 -22.20 12.34
C SER A 181 19.24 -23.48 11.67
N GLU A 182 17.93 -23.65 11.47
CA GLU A 182 17.33 -24.78 10.77
C GLU A 182 17.82 -24.90 9.33
N GLN A 183 17.91 -23.77 8.62
CA GLN A 183 18.37 -23.77 7.24
C GLN A 183 19.83 -24.19 7.15
N ARG A 184 20.68 -23.66 8.01
CA ARG A 184 22.09 -24.02 8.08
C ARG A 184 22.32 -25.53 8.37
N GLU A 185 21.52 -26.10 9.28
CA GLU A 185 21.59 -27.54 9.54
C GLU A 185 21.18 -28.40 8.33
N LYS A 186 20.13 -27.96 7.61
CA LYS A 186 19.68 -28.60 6.36
C LYS A 186 20.80 -28.59 5.32
N ASP A 187 21.43 -27.44 5.13
CA ASP A 187 22.51 -27.24 4.18
C ASP A 187 23.74 -28.11 4.52
N ALA A 188 24.12 -28.15 5.79
CA ALA A 188 25.24 -28.99 6.26
C ALA A 188 24.97 -30.47 6.02
N ARG A 189 23.74 -30.94 6.25
CA ARG A 189 23.35 -32.35 6.00
C ARG A 189 23.31 -32.68 4.50
N ALA A 190 22.92 -31.70 3.67
CA ALA A 190 22.84 -31.89 2.23
C ALA A 190 24.20 -31.78 1.51
N GLY A 191 25.25 -31.35 2.21
CA GLY A 191 26.58 -31.08 1.62
C GLY A 191 26.57 -29.93 0.62
N LYS A 192 25.57 -29.04 0.68
CA LYS A 192 25.27 -27.98 -0.27
C LYS A 192 25.19 -26.61 0.41
N GLY A 193 26.12 -26.29 1.33
CA GLY A 193 26.06 -25.01 2.06
C GLY A 193 26.20 -23.81 1.15
N ARG A 194 25.11 -23.13 0.83
CA ARG A 194 25.11 -21.79 0.23
C ARG A 194 25.28 -20.70 1.28
N PHE A 195 24.87 -20.96 2.54
CA PHE A 195 25.18 -20.08 3.67
C PHE A 195 26.68 -20.14 3.97
N ARG A 196 27.40 -19.09 3.56
CA ARG A 196 28.85 -18.98 3.78
C ARG A 196 29.14 -18.39 5.17
N GLY A 197 30.38 -18.54 5.63
CA GLY A 197 30.87 -17.89 6.82
C GLY A 197 30.55 -18.60 8.14
N GLU A 198 30.87 -17.91 9.24
CA GLU A 198 30.72 -18.39 10.60
C GLU A 198 29.25 -18.51 11.03
N HIS A 199 29.04 -19.23 12.12
CA HIS A 199 27.72 -19.38 12.74
C HIS A 199 27.14 -18.01 13.10
N ILE A 200 25.87 -17.73 12.70
CA ILE A 200 25.14 -16.54 13.10
C ILE A 200 24.64 -16.77 14.53
N THR A 201 25.12 -15.96 15.45
CA THR A 201 24.72 -16.03 16.84
C THR A 201 23.36 -15.38 17.09
N ARG A 202 22.73 -15.76 18.20
CA ARG A 202 21.47 -15.12 18.61
C ARG A 202 21.65 -13.62 18.86
N ALA A 203 22.79 -13.20 19.41
CA ALA A 203 23.10 -11.80 19.66
C ALA A 203 23.19 -10.97 18.36
N GLU A 204 23.76 -11.56 17.29
CA GLU A 204 23.79 -10.91 15.97
C GLU A 204 22.39 -10.76 15.37
N ILE A 205 21.53 -11.79 15.47
CA ILE A 205 20.12 -11.71 15.04
C ILE A 205 19.40 -10.61 15.82
N ASP A 206 19.54 -10.59 17.13
CA ASP A 206 18.90 -9.61 17.99
C ASP A 206 19.33 -8.19 17.62
N ALA A 207 20.63 -7.96 17.40
CA ALA A 207 21.15 -6.68 16.97
C ALA A 207 20.69 -6.28 15.55
N ALA A 208 20.65 -7.25 14.62
CA ALA A 208 20.19 -6.99 13.26
C ALA A 208 18.69 -6.63 13.22
N VAL A 209 17.84 -7.30 14.02
CA VAL A 209 16.41 -6.97 14.15
C VAL A 209 16.21 -5.58 14.75
N GLU A 210 17.00 -5.20 15.79
CA GLU A 210 16.91 -3.85 16.36
C GLU A 210 17.26 -2.79 15.33
N ALA A 211 18.36 -2.97 14.60
CA ALA A 211 18.79 -2.06 13.55
C ALA A 211 17.76 -1.97 12.41
N ALA A 212 17.19 -3.09 11.99
CA ALA A 212 16.17 -3.17 10.96
C ALA A 212 14.87 -2.46 11.38
N TRP A 213 14.47 -2.61 12.63
CA TRP A 213 13.30 -1.91 13.17
C TRP A 213 13.50 -0.42 13.33
N GLN A 214 14.71 -0.01 13.69
CA GLN A 214 15.06 1.41 13.70
C GLN A 214 14.98 2.00 12.28
N GLU A 215 15.47 1.26 11.28
CA GLU A 215 15.42 1.70 9.89
C GLU A 215 14.00 1.75 9.32
N ASP A 216 13.13 0.78 9.65
CA ASP A 216 11.70 0.86 9.31
C ASP A 216 11.05 2.13 9.92
N SER A 217 11.40 2.46 11.15
CA SER A 217 10.92 3.69 11.80
C SER A 217 11.51 4.95 11.15
N ASN A 218 12.78 4.92 10.76
CA ASN A 218 13.42 6.01 10.03
C ASN A 218 12.76 6.25 8.67
N PHE A 219 12.48 5.19 7.93
CA PHE A 219 11.75 5.26 6.65
C PHE A 219 10.39 5.93 6.83
N LYS A 220 9.58 5.48 7.79
CA LYS A 220 8.27 6.07 8.08
C LYS A 220 8.36 7.54 8.48
N ASN A 221 9.33 7.88 9.33
CA ASN A 221 9.57 9.27 9.73
C ASN A 221 10.01 10.16 8.56
N GLN A 222 10.78 9.63 7.61
CA GLN A 222 11.15 10.38 6.40
C GLN A 222 9.93 10.61 5.50
N MET A 223 9.04 9.61 5.34
CA MET A 223 7.78 9.79 4.61
C MET A 223 6.86 10.82 5.28
N HIS A 224 6.76 10.81 6.62
CA HIS A 224 5.99 11.81 7.36
C HIS A 224 6.55 13.23 7.14
N ARG A 225 7.87 13.42 7.23
CA ARG A 225 8.51 14.72 6.94
C ARG A 225 8.28 15.16 5.51
N ALA A 226 8.43 14.26 4.55
CA ALA A 226 8.16 14.59 3.15
C ALA A 226 6.69 14.99 2.94
N GLY A 227 5.76 14.38 3.68
CA GLY A 227 4.36 14.82 3.74
C GLY A 227 4.21 16.24 4.29
N ASP A 228 4.87 16.56 5.40
CA ASP A 228 4.86 17.91 5.99
C ASP A 228 5.43 18.95 5.03
N GLU A 229 6.55 18.65 4.37
CA GLU A 229 7.18 19.52 3.37
C GLU A 229 6.28 19.74 2.15
N ALA A 230 5.58 18.68 1.69
CA ALA A 230 4.63 18.79 0.58
C ALA A 230 3.41 19.63 0.95
N LEU A 231 2.89 19.51 2.18
CA LEU A 231 1.79 20.33 2.68
C LEU A 231 2.21 21.81 2.80
N ALA A 232 3.39 22.09 3.34
CA ALA A 232 3.95 23.44 3.42
C ALA A 232 4.12 24.06 2.02
N TRP A 233 4.61 23.27 1.06
CA TRP A 233 4.73 23.71 -0.33
C TRP A 233 3.38 24.07 -0.96
N ILE A 234 2.32 23.26 -0.69
CA ILE A 234 0.95 23.54 -1.15
C ILE A 234 0.45 24.88 -0.61
N GLU A 235 0.65 25.12 0.70
CA GLU A 235 0.25 26.38 1.35
C GLU A 235 1.05 27.60 0.81
N GLU A 236 2.36 27.47 0.67
CA GLU A 236 3.24 28.55 0.20
C GLU A 236 2.95 28.98 -1.26
N HIS A 237 2.52 28.01 -2.09
CA HIS A 237 2.29 28.26 -3.53
C HIS A 237 0.80 28.43 -3.90
N ASP A 238 -0.09 28.48 -2.90
CA ASP A 238 -1.55 28.50 -3.11
C ASP A 238 -1.96 27.41 -4.12
N ALA A 239 -1.37 26.20 -3.93
CA ALA A 239 -1.51 25.07 -4.83
C ALA A 239 -2.52 24.06 -4.28
N HIS A 240 -2.89 23.08 -5.11
CA HIS A 240 -3.76 22.00 -4.71
C HIS A 240 -3.01 20.68 -4.70
N GLY A 241 -3.26 19.85 -3.68
CA GLY A 241 -2.65 18.53 -3.54
C GLY A 241 -3.63 17.39 -3.79
N ILE A 242 -3.14 16.31 -4.38
CA ILE A 242 -3.88 15.05 -4.53
C ILE A 242 -3.18 13.99 -3.69
N VAL A 243 -3.91 13.44 -2.74
CA VAL A 243 -3.50 12.22 -2.04
C VAL A 243 -3.87 11.04 -2.92
N LEU A 244 -2.86 10.44 -3.54
CA LEU A 244 -3.05 9.25 -4.34
C LEU A 244 -2.95 8.04 -3.40
N ALA A 245 -4.11 7.54 -2.99
CA ALA A 245 -4.25 6.56 -1.93
C ALA A 245 -4.33 5.14 -2.48
N GLY A 246 -3.62 4.22 -1.87
CA GLY A 246 -3.59 2.84 -2.32
C GLY A 246 -2.95 1.91 -1.29
N ARG A 247 -2.45 0.79 -1.76
CA ARG A 247 -1.66 -0.14 -0.96
C ARG A 247 -0.17 0.02 -1.31
N PRO A 248 0.77 -0.44 -0.48
CA PRO A 248 2.20 -0.21 -0.68
C PRO A 248 2.68 -0.51 -2.11
N TYR A 249 2.27 -1.63 -2.69
CA TYR A 249 2.66 -2.04 -4.03
C TYR A 249 2.09 -1.17 -5.18
N HIS A 250 1.13 -0.27 -4.91
CA HIS A 250 0.71 0.74 -5.89
C HIS A 250 1.80 1.80 -6.14
N ASN A 251 2.87 1.80 -5.32
CA ASN A 251 4.07 2.60 -5.60
C ASN A 251 4.93 2.03 -6.76
N ASP A 252 4.66 0.81 -7.22
CA ASP A 252 5.30 0.23 -8.41
C ASP A 252 4.88 1.00 -9.67
N PRO A 253 5.84 1.51 -10.47
CA PRO A 253 5.55 2.28 -11.69
C PRO A 253 4.76 1.51 -12.75
N GLU A 254 4.95 0.19 -12.85
CA GLU A 254 4.18 -0.65 -13.78
C GLU A 254 2.74 -0.83 -13.29
N ILE A 255 2.55 -1.03 -11.98
CA ILE A 255 1.21 -1.20 -11.39
C ILE A 255 0.42 0.12 -11.47
N ASN A 256 1.04 1.26 -11.17
CA ASN A 256 0.35 2.55 -11.19
C ASN A 256 0.25 3.19 -12.57
N HIS A 257 0.90 2.61 -13.59
CA HIS A 257 0.85 3.06 -14.99
C HIS A 257 1.18 4.55 -15.18
N ALA A 258 2.12 5.09 -14.43
CA ALA A 258 2.49 6.51 -14.42
C ALA A 258 1.32 7.48 -14.09
N ILE A 259 0.33 7.03 -13.30
CA ILE A 259 -0.75 7.89 -12.79
C ILE A 259 -0.20 9.02 -11.91
N PRO A 260 0.79 8.82 -11.01
CA PRO A 260 1.39 9.91 -10.23
C PRO A 260 1.96 11.03 -11.12
N GLU A 261 2.67 10.67 -12.18
CA GLU A 261 3.23 11.62 -13.16
C GLU A 261 2.12 12.32 -13.94
N LEU A 262 1.06 11.60 -14.28
CA LEU A 262 -0.12 12.18 -14.93
C LEU A 262 -0.80 13.23 -14.03
N VAL A 263 -1.03 12.94 -12.75
CA VAL A 263 -1.60 13.88 -11.77
C VAL A 263 -0.70 15.11 -11.63
N SER A 264 0.61 14.88 -11.45
CA SER A 264 1.59 15.96 -11.36
C SER A 264 1.63 16.81 -12.63
N SER A 265 1.41 16.22 -13.82
CA SER A 265 1.38 16.97 -15.10
C SER A 265 0.22 17.97 -15.20
N PHE A 266 -0.80 17.84 -14.38
CA PHE A 266 -1.89 18.79 -14.24
C PHE A 266 -1.62 19.92 -13.25
N GLY A 267 -0.45 19.92 -12.59
CA GLY A 267 -0.03 20.96 -11.65
C GLY A 267 -0.28 20.62 -10.19
N PHE A 268 -0.84 19.46 -9.87
CA PHE A 268 -1.08 19.05 -8.49
C PHE A 268 0.21 18.57 -7.81
N ALA A 269 0.36 18.86 -6.52
CA ALA A 269 1.26 18.12 -5.65
C ALA A 269 0.70 16.72 -5.41
N VAL A 270 1.54 15.69 -5.49
CA VAL A 270 1.14 14.29 -5.32
C VAL A 270 1.68 13.77 -3.99
N LEU A 271 0.77 13.44 -3.07
CA LEU A 271 1.07 12.87 -1.78
C LEU A 271 0.71 11.38 -1.76
N THR A 272 1.35 10.61 -0.87
CA THR A 272 0.97 9.23 -0.57
C THR A 272 0.12 9.17 0.70
N GLU A 273 -0.69 8.12 0.86
CA GLU A 273 -1.54 7.95 2.05
C GLU A 273 -0.72 7.87 3.34
N ASP A 274 0.45 7.20 3.31
CA ASP A 274 1.32 7.02 4.47
C ASP A 274 2.06 8.31 4.88
N SER A 275 2.21 9.26 3.97
CA SER A 275 2.85 10.54 4.29
C SER A 275 1.97 11.42 5.20
N ILE A 276 0.66 11.18 5.28
CA ILE A 276 -0.30 12.03 6.01
C ILE A 276 -1.24 11.29 6.97
N ALA A 277 -1.39 9.97 6.82
CA ALA A 277 -2.36 9.19 7.60
C ALA A 277 -2.13 9.27 9.13
N HIS A 278 -0.90 9.51 9.56
CA HIS A 278 -0.55 9.66 10.98
C HIS A 278 -1.14 10.92 11.63
N LYS A 279 -1.62 11.88 10.83
CA LYS A 279 -2.08 13.19 11.32
C LYS A 279 -3.50 13.16 11.90
N MET A 280 -4.31 12.16 11.53
CA MET A 280 -5.71 12.10 11.98
C MET A 280 -6.22 10.67 12.08
N LEU A 281 -7.01 10.40 13.13
CA LEU A 281 -7.74 9.14 13.28
C LEU A 281 -9.15 9.27 12.68
N PRO A 282 -9.74 8.17 12.14
CA PRO A 282 -11.12 8.18 11.69
C PRO A 282 -12.07 8.29 12.90
N GLU A 283 -13.19 8.93 12.69
CA GLU A 283 -14.31 8.87 13.66
C GLU A 283 -14.87 7.45 13.70
N ARG A 284 -15.16 6.96 14.91
CA ARG A 284 -15.68 5.62 15.10
C ARG A 284 -17.07 5.67 15.76
N PRO A 285 -17.96 4.68 15.48
CA PRO A 285 -17.70 3.48 14.67
C PRO A 285 -17.68 3.78 13.17
N ILE A 286 -16.81 3.10 12.42
CA ILE A 286 -16.89 3.02 10.97
C ILE A 286 -17.83 1.87 10.56
N ARG A 287 -18.41 1.93 9.36
CA ARG A 287 -19.43 0.98 8.90
C ARG A 287 -18.91 -0.45 8.75
N ILE A 288 -17.66 -0.60 8.38
CA ILE A 288 -17.02 -1.90 8.16
C ILE A 288 -16.11 -2.27 9.32
N VAL A 289 -15.77 -3.58 9.42
CA VAL A 289 -14.78 -4.05 10.39
C VAL A 289 -13.38 -3.59 9.96
N ASP A 290 -12.76 -2.73 10.77
CA ASP A 290 -11.42 -2.20 10.52
C ASP A 290 -10.36 -3.20 11.00
N GLN A 291 -9.99 -4.12 10.11
CA GLN A 291 -9.09 -5.21 10.45
C GLN A 291 -7.85 -5.33 9.53
N TRP A 292 -7.77 -4.54 8.46
CA TRP A 292 -6.66 -4.59 7.52
C TRP A 292 -5.82 -3.34 7.64
N MET A 293 -4.52 -3.52 7.92
CA MET A 293 -3.59 -2.45 8.22
C MET A 293 -3.60 -1.32 7.18
N TYR A 294 -3.47 -1.65 5.90
CA TYR A 294 -3.37 -0.63 4.85
C TYR A 294 -4.70 0.04 4.53
N HIS A 295 -5.83 -0.63 4.75
CA HIS A 295 -7.14 -0.01 4.60
C HIS A 295 -7.45 0.93 5.77
N SER A 296 -7.06 0.57 7.00
CA SER A 296 -7.10 1.47 8.15
C SER A 296 -6.31 2.77 7.88
N ARG A 297 -5.14 2.64 7.21
CA ARG A 297 -4.34 3.78 6.78
C ARG A 297 -5.09 4.66 5.77
N LEU A 298 -5.84 4.06 4.82
CA LEU A 298 -6.67 4.80 3.87
C LEU A 298 -7.79 5.60 4.56
N TYR A 299 -8.45 5.05 5.57
CA TYR A 299 -9.49 5.77 6.33
C TYR A 299 -8.93 6.97 7.07
N ARG A 300 -7.74 6.83 7.67
CA ARG A 300 -7.02 7.93 8.33
C ARG A 300 -6.64 9.02 7.32
N ALA A 301 -6.09 8.64 6.18
CA ALA A 301 -5.75 9.57 5.11
C ALA A 301 -6.99 10.30 4.58
N ALA A 302 -8.09 9.58 4.32
CA ALA A 302 -9.36 10.17 3.89
C ALA A 302 -9.91 11.17 4.91
N ARG A 303 -9.82 10.85 6.22
CA ARG A 303 -10.25 11.77 7.27
C ARG A 303 -9.40 13.04 7.33
N PHE A 304 -8.09 12.93 7.14
CA PHE A 304 -7.21 14.09 7.06
C PHE A 304 -7.54 14.95 5.82
N VAL A 305 -7.72 14.35 4.65
CA VAL A 305 -8.13 15.06 3.43
C VAL A 305 -9.46 15.76 3.62
N ALA A 306 -10.42 15.10 4.27
CA ALA A 306 -11.72 15.66 4.58
C ALA A 306 -11.66 16.92 5.48
N SER A 307 -10.57 17.12 6.22
CA SER A 307 -10.37 18.29 7.10
C SER A 307 -9.69 19.48 6.39
N ARG A 308 -9.31 19.35 5.10
CA ARG A 308 -8.56 20.38 4.36
C ARG A 308 -9.24 20.73 3.05
N ASN A 309 -9.24 22.02 2.68
CA ASN A 309 -9.82 22.50 1.41
C ASN A 309 -8.87 22.37 0.22
N ASP A 310 -7.56 22.38 0.48
CA ASP A 310 -6.49 22.33 -0.51
C ASP A 310 -6.01 20.92 -0.87
N LEU A 311 -6.70 19.88 -0.37
CA LEU A 311 -6.41 18.48 -0.67
C LEU A 311 -7.65 17.74 -1.16
N ASP A 312 -7.47 16.87 -2.14
CA ASP A 312 -8.42 15.84 -2.51
C ASP A 312 -7.77 14.47 -2.59
N LEU A 313 -8.60 13.41 -2.64
CA LEU A 313 -8.11 12.03 -2.65
C LEU A 313 -8.56 11.31 -3.91
N ILE A 314 -7.60 10.67 -4.57
CA ILE A 314 -7.84 9.69 -5.63
C ILE A 314 -7.43 8.33 -5.12
N GLN A 315 -8.35 7.37 -5.11
CA GLN A 315 -8.05 6.01 -4.68
C GLN A 315 -7.69 5.12 -5.86
N LEU A 316 -6.51 4.48 -5.77
CA LEU A 316 -6.12 3.39 -6.65
C LEU A 316 -6.73 2.08 -6.16
N PHE A 317 -7.38 1.33 -7.03
CA PHE A 317 -7.96 0.05 -6.68
C PHE A 317 -7.79 -1.00 -7.78
N SER A 318 -7.73 -2.27 -7.40
CA SER A 318 -7.63 -3.41 -8.32
C SER A 318 -8.98 -4.08 -8.48
N PHE A 319 -9.41 -4.34 -9.71
CA PHE A 319 -10.74 -4.86 -10.01
C PHE A 319 -11.05 -6.20 -9.33
N GLY A 320 -10.14 -7.14 -9.33
CA GLY A 320 -10.33 -8.47 -8.70
C GLY A 320 -10.16 -8.49 -7.19
N CYS A 321 -9.95 -7.33 -6.52
CA CYS A 321 -9.69 -7.28 -5.10
C CYS A 321 -10.97 -7.22 -4.27
N GLY A 322 -11.34 -8.33 -3.62
CA GLY A 322 -12.49 -8.37 -2.73
C GLY A 322 -12.38 -7.44 -1.52
N LEU A 323 -11.16 -7.09 -1.06
CA LEU A 323 -10.97 -6.13 0.01
C LEU A 323 -11.29 -4.70 -0.45
N ASP A 324 -10.87 -4.32 -1.65
CA ASP A 324 -11.21 -3.01 -2.20
C ASP A 324 -12.71 -2.84 -2.38
N ALA A 325 -13.42 -3.89 -2.79
CA ALA A 325 -14.87 -3.86 -2.94
C ALA A 325 -15.63 -3.50 -1.64
N LEU A 326 -15.02 -3.76 -0.47
CA LEU A 326 -15.60 -3.41 0.83
C LEU A 326 -15.10 -2.06 1.33
N THR A 327 -13.83 -1.74 1.09
CA THR A 327 -13.14 -0.63 1.74
C THR A 327 -13.27 0.68 0.98
N THR A 328 -13.50 0.63 -0.34
CA THR A 328 -13.74 1.82 -1.17
C THR A 328 -14.97 2.58 -0.70
N ASP A 329 -16.06 1.88 -0.36
CA ASP A 329 -17.28 2.51 0.12
C ASP A 329 -17.07 3.29 1.43
N GLN A 330 -16.21 2.79 2.33
CA GLN A 330 -15.91 3.48 3.58
C GLN A 330 -15.09 4.75 3.35
N VAL A 331 -14.12 4.72 2.43
CA VAL A 331 -13.36 5.92 2.04
C VAL A 331 -14.28 6.95 1.40
N GLN A 332 -15.17 6.51 0.51
CA GLN A 332 -16.19 7.37 -0.12
C GLN A 332 -17.07 8.03 0.93
N GLU A 333 -17.59 7.27 1.89
CA GLU A 333 -18.46 7.76 2.95
C GLU A 333 -17.78 8.85 3.79
N ILE A 334 -16.49 8.65 4.15
CA ILE A 334 -15.71 9.64 4.90
C ILE A 334 -15.55 10.94 4.10
N LEU A 335 -15.24 10.86 2.82
CA LEU A 335 -15.01 12.02 1.97
C LEU A 335 -16.31 12.76 1.66
N GLU A 336 -17.37 12.04 1.25
CA GLU A 336 -18.66 12.64 0.89
C GLU A 336 -19.36 13.28 2.10
N ALA A 337 -19.16 12.76 3.32
CA ALA A 337 -19.66 13.39 4.54
C ALA A 337 -19.12 14.81 4.75
N SER A 338 -17.96 15.13 4.17
CA SER A 338 -17.32 16.45 4.21
C SER A 338 -17.45 17.22 2.89
N GLY A 339 -18.32 16.77 1.97
CA GLY A 339 -18.54 17.41 0.66
C GLY A 339 -17.41 17.24 -0.34
N LYS A 340 -16.44 16.36 -0.07
CA LYS A 340 -15.35 16.05 -0.98
C LYS A 340 -15.81 15.13 -2.12
N ILE A 341 -15.19 15.29 -3.28
CA ILE A 341 -15.46 14.45 -4.45
C ILE A 341 -14.63 13.19 -4.36
N TYR A 342 -15.30 12.04 -4.24
CA TYR A 342 -14.61 10.77 -4.27
C TYR A 342 -14.27 10.34 -5.69
N THR A 343 -12.99 10.09 -5.96
CA THR A 343 -12.49 9.65 -7.27
C THR A 343 -11.72 8.35 -7.15
N MET A 344 -12.11 7.34 -7.95
CA MET A 344 -11.41 6.06 -8.05
C MET A 344 -10.74 5.90 -9.41
N LEU A 345 -9.51 5.36 -9.41
CA LEU A 345 -8.81 4.94 -10.61
C LEU A 345 -8.48 3.45 -10.51
N LYS A 346 -8.96 2.73 -11.51
CA LYS A 346 -8.67 1.30 -11.65
C LYS A 346 -7.25 1.09 -12.13
N VAL A 347 -6.52 0.22 -11.46
CA VAL A 347 -5.17 -0.23 -11.82
C VAL A 347 -5.16 -1.76 -11.93
N ASP A 348 -4.91 -2.24 -13.14
CA ASP A 348 -4.86 -3.65 -13.49
C ASP A 348 -3.79 -3.88 -14.55
N GLN A 349 -3.61 -5.14 -14.96
CA GLN A 349 -2.67 -5.54 -16.02
C GLN A 349 -2.82 -4.70 -17.30
N VAL A 350 -4.05 -4.41 -17.70
CA VAL A 350 -4.33 -3.53 -18.83
C VAL A 350 -4.99 -2.26 -18.31
N SER A 351 -4.25 -1.18 -18.22
CA SER A 351 -4.78 0.13 -17.85
C SER A 351 -4.71 1.09 -19.01
N ASN A 352 -5.80 1.84 -19.16
CA ASN A 352 -5.88 2.88 -20.18
C ASN A 352 -5.71 4.25 -19.51
N LEU A 353 -4.53 4.86 -19.67
CA LEU A 353 -4.25 6.22 -19.22
C LEU A 353 -5.26 7.25 -19.76
N GLY A 354 -5.91 6.97 -20.88
CA GLY A 354 -6.98 7.81 -21.40
C GLY A 354 -8.16 7.90 -20.44
N ALA A 355 -8.59 6.78 -19.86
CA ALA A 355 -9.66 6.75 -18.86
C ALA A 355 -9.27 7.48 -17.58
N ALA A 356 -8.06 7.25 -17.07
CA ALA A 356 -7.51 7.98 -15.92
C ALA A 356 -7.47 9.49 -16.18
N ARG A 357 -6.98 9.91 -17.35
CA ARG A 357 -6.93 11.32 -17.77
C ARG A 357 -8.29 11.97 -17.82
N ILE A 358 -9.31 11.28 -18.31
CA ILE A 358 -10.69 11.79 -18.35
C ILE A 358 -11.21 11.98 -16.92
N ARG A 359 -11.03 11.00 -16.03
CA ARG A 359 -11.47 11.08 -14.64
C ARG A 359 -10.79 12.20 -13.87
N ILE A 360 -9.47 12.38 -14.04
CA ILE A 360 -8.72 13.46 -13.40
C ILE A 360 -9.20 14.81 -13.93
N ARG A 361 -9.43 14.95 -15.24
CA ARG A 361 -9.99 16.19 -15.82
C ARG A 361 -11.41 16.49 -15.32
N SER A 362 -12.24 15.47 -15.14
CA SER A 362 -13.57 15.64 -14.55
C SER A 362 -13.49 16.10 -13.09
N LEU A 363 -12.57 15.55 -12.31
CA LEU A 363 -12.29 16.02 -10.96
C LEU A 363 -11.85 17.49 -10.98
N MET A 364 -10.88 17.86 -11.81
CA MET A 364 -10.43 19.25 -11.96
C MET A 364 -11.57 20.21 -12.32
N ALA A 365 -12.43 19.82 -13.26
CA ALA A 365 -13.57 20.64 -13.66
C ALA A 365 -14.55 20.86 -12.49
N ALA A 366 -14.83 19.80 -11.72
CA ALA A 366 -15.71 19.87 -10.57
C ALA A 366 -15.10 20.72 -9.42
N LEU A 367 -13.78 20.61 -9.16
CA LEU A 367 -13.09 21.46 -8.19
C LEU A 367 -13.13 22.93 -8.59
N ASN A 368 -12.90 23.26 -9.87
CA ASN A 368 -12.98 24.61 -10.39
C ASN A 368 -14.41 25.18 -10.29
N GLU A 369 -15.44 24.36 -10.52
CA GLU A 369 -16.83 24.76 -10.37
C GLU A 369 -17.19 25.05 -8.91
N GLN A 370 -16.75 24.19 -7.97
CA GLN A 370 -16.93 24.42 -6.54
C GLN A 370 -16.24 25.73 -6.09
N GLN A 371 -15.01 25.96 -6.52
CA GLN A 371 -14.28 27.17 -6.20
C GLN A 371 -15.00 28.45 -6.76
N ALA A 372 -15.42 28.40 -8.01
CA ALA A 372 -16.13 29.52 -8.62
C ALA A 372 -17.47 29.81 -7.92
N GLU A 373 -18.17 28.78 -7.44
CA GLU A 373 -19.42 28.98 -6.69
C GLU A 373 -19.14 29.58 -5.30
N LEU A 374 -18.09 29.13 -4.61
CA LEU A 374 -17.67 29.74 -3.34
C LEU A 374 -17.32 31.21 -3.51
N GLU A 375 -16.60 31.59 -4.57
CA GLU A 375 -16.26 33.00 -4.88
C GLU A 375 -17.51 33.85 -5.17
N ARG A 376 -18.48 33.29 -5.88
CA ARG A 376 -19.78 33.99 -6.13
C ARG A 376 -20.54 34.22 -4.83
N LEU A 377 -20.65 33.22 -3.97
CA LEU A 377 -21.34 33.31 -2.70
C LEU A 377 -20.64 34.30 -1.75
N ALA A 378 -19.31 34.28 -1.74
CA ALA A 378 -18.51 35.25 -0.97
C ALA A 378 -18.71 36.69 -1.48
N ALA A 379 -18.67 36.89 -2.79
CA ALA A 379 -18.92 38.20 -3.41
C ALA A 379 -20.34 38.73 -3.15
N ALA A 380 -21.32 37.82 -3.02
CA ALA A 380 -22.70 38.18 -2.66
C ALA A 380 -22.90 38.43 -1.14
N GLY A 381 -21.84 38.28 -0.33
CA GLY A 381 -21.92 38.42 1.12
C GLY A 381 -22.75 37.31 1.82
N LEU A 382 -23.00 36.20 1.11
CA LEU A 382 -23.81 35.08 1.61
C LEU A 382 -22.98 34.09 2.43
N VAL A 383 -21.64 34.15 2.30
CA VAL A 383 -20.68 33.25 2.94
C VAL A 383 -19.64 34.07 3.66
N THR A 384 -19.35 33.69 4.90
CA THR A 384 -18.27 34.30 5.70
C THR A 384 -16.99 33.49 5.66
N GLU A 385 -17.07 32.17 5.47
CA GLU A 385 -15.94 31.31 5.49
C GLU A 385 -16.24 29.95 4.80
N ALA A 386 -15.33 29.47 3.97
CA ALA A 386 -15.35 28.09 3.48
C ALA A 386 -14.67 27.18 4.51
N VAL A 387 -15.40 26.19 4.98
CA VAL A 387 -14.87 25.18 5.95
C VAL A 387 -14.92 23.77 5.34
N PRO A 388 -14.09 22.84 5.79
CA PRO A 388 -14.01 21.50 5.18
C PRO A 388 -15.36 20.75 5.14
N GLN A 389 -16.28 21.03 6.05
CA GLN A 389 -17.59 20.38 6.10
C GLN A 389 -18.69 21.10 5.26
N GLY A 390 -18.36 22.19 4.57
CA GLY A 390 -19.30 22.97 3.78
C GLY A 390 -18.97 24.45 3.76
N VAL A 391 -20.00 25.27 3.67
CA VAL A 391 -19.87 26.72 3.59
C VAL A 391 -20.62 27.33 4.77
N ARG A 392 -19.99 28.21 5.52
CA ARG A 392 -20.66 28.99 6.57
C ARG A 392 -21.37 30.16 5.95
N MET A 393 -22.69 30.13 6.02
CA MET A 393 -23.56 31.22 5.52
C MET A 393 -23.52 32.44 6.44
N ALA A 394 -23.89 33.61 5.92
CA ALA A 394 -23.88 34.83 6.69
C ALA A 394 -24.87 34.83 7.88
N ASP A 395 -25.87 33.97 7.87
CA ASP A 395 -26.82 33.74 8.98
C ASP A 395 -26.27 32.80 10.07
N GLY A 396 -25.02 32.33 9.91
CA GLY A 396 -24.36 31.40 10.82
C GLY A 396 -24.67 29.94 10.61
N SER A 397 -25.55 29.57 9.67
CA SER A 397 -25.82 28.18 9.29
C SER A 397 -24.66 27.56 8.51
N LEU A 398 -24.53 26.26 8.58
CA LEU A 398 -23.57 25.50 7.82
C LEU A 398 -24.28 24.74 6.69
N GLU A 399 -24.10 25.19 5.45
CA GLU A 399 -24.61 24.46 4.28
C GLU A 399 -23.55 23.45 3.83
N LYS A 400 -23.91 22.13 3.85
CA LYS A 400 -23.02 21.08 3.38
C LYS A 400 -22.80 21.20 1.88
N ALA A 401 -21.55 21.06 1.44
CA ALA A 401 -21.21 21.05 0.02
C ALA A 401 -22.05 19.98 -0.69
N ARG A 402 -22.76 20.36 -1.74
CA ARG A 402 -23.55 19.43 -2.55
C ARG A 402 -22.61 18.61 -3.40
N SER A 403 -22.57 17.28 -3.20
CA SER A 403 -21.90 16.41 -4.15
C SER A 403 -22.63 16.42 -5.50
N ALA A 404 -21.90 16.63 -6.58
CA ALA A 404 -22.44 16.63 -7.94
C ALA A 404 -23.04 15.29 -8.41
N SER A 405 -23.10 14.27 -7.51
CA SER A 405 -23.58 12.92 -7.82
C SER A 405 -24.92 12.53 -7.19
N SER A 406 -25.68 13.47 -6.61
CA SER A 406 -26.91 13.12 -5.83
C SER A 406 -28.17 12.85 -6.66
N SER A 407 -28.08 12.35 -7.90
CA SER A 407 -29.29 11.98 -8.66
C SER A 407 -29.71 10.51 -8.52
N ARG A 408 -29.04 9.71 -7.67
CA ARG A 408 -29.53 8.38 -7.31
C ARG A 408 -29.62 8.26 -5.79
N ARG A 409 -30.84 8.44 -5.26
CA ARG A 409 -31.16 8.00 -3.90
C ARG A 409 -30.81 6.52 -3.79
N ALA A 410 -29.80 6.20 -2.98
CA ALA A 410 -29.63 4.82 -2.52
C ALA A 410 -30.91 4.39 -1.79
N PRO A 411 -31.42 3.18 -2.02
CA PRO A 411 -32.61 2.70 -1.32
C PRO A 411 -32.34 2.69 0.19
N VAL A 412 -33.37 3.09 0.93
CA VAL A 412 -33.37 3.19 2.39
C VAL A 412 -33.24 1.79 3.00
N TYR A 413 -32.03 1.38 3.30
CA TYR A 413 -31.74 0.17 4.10
C TYR A 413 -31.35 0.51 5.55
N ARG A 414 -31.78 1.65 6.08
CA ARG A 414 -31.29 2.17 7.37
C ARG A 414 -31.91 1.56 8.62
N GLU A 415 -33.02 0.85 8.58
CA GLU A 415 -33.68 0.37 9.81
C GLU A 415 -33.67 -1.16 10.02
N ALA A 416 -33.46 -1.95 8.97
CA ALA A 416 -33.47 -3.41 9.12
C ALA A 416 -32.10 -4.02 9.48
N GLU A 417 -30.99 -3.35 9.13
CA GLU A 417 -29.64 -3.89 9.35
C GLU A 417 -29.07 -3.57 10.73
N SER A 418 -29.42 -2.46 11.35
CA SER A 418 -28.91 -2.13 12.70
C SER A 418 -29.39 -3.11 13.78
N ALA A 419 -30.60 -3.62 13.65
CA ALA A 419 -31.17 -4.60 14.59
C ALA A 419 -30.60 -6.02 14.41
N ALA A 420 -30.11 -6.36 13.20
CA ALA A 420 -29.47 -7.65 12.94
C ALA A 420 -28.00 -7.68 13.38
N TYR A 421 -27.30 -6.55 13.32
CA TYR A 421 -25.89 -6.46 13.73
C TYR A 421 -25.69 -6.46 15.25
N GLU A 422 -26.65 -5.97 16.05
CA GLU A 422 -26.57 -6.03 17.52
C GLU A 422 -26.67 -7.46 18.09
N LYS A 423 -27.16 -8.43 17.32
CA LYS A 423 -27.29 -9.83 17.77
C LYS A 423 -26.06 -10.71 17.56
N VAL A 424 -25.08 -10.28 16.79
CA VAL A 424 -23.82 -11.01 16.64
C VAL A 424 -22.73 -10.36 17.48
N ARG A 425 -22.90 -10.33 18.79
CA ARG A 425 -21.77 -10.17 19.70
C ARG A 425 -20.89 -11.42 19.55
N TYR A 426 -19.76 -11.26 18.90
CA TYR A 426 -18.70 -12.25 18.96
C TYR A 426 -18.31 -12.47 20.40
N THR A 427 -18.58 -13.67 20.94
CA THR A 427 -18.12 -14.02 22.28
C THR A 427 -16.58 -14.04 22.28
N LYS A 428 -15.97 -13.76 23.42
CA LYS A 428 -14.50 -13.74 23.58
C LYS A 428 -13.85 -15.03 23.08
N GLU A 429 -14.56 -16.15 23.19
CA GLU A 429 -14.17 -17.48 22.73
C GLU A 429 -14.07 -17.60 21.20
N MET A 430 -14.89 -16.86 20.42
CA MET A 430 -14.78 -16.85 18.97
C MET A 430 -13.60 -16.02 18.45
N GLN A 431 -13.09 -15.08 19.25
CA GLN A 431 -11.90 -14.29 18.91
C GLN A 431 -10.60 -15.09 19.06
N GLU A 432 -10.60 -16.14 19.88
CA GLU A 432 -9.45 -17.00 20.19
C GLU A 432 -9.43 -18.29 19.34
N ALA A 433 -10.48 -18.59 18.58
CA ALA A 433 -10.59 -19.81 17.79
C ALA A 433 -9.71 -19.77 16.53
N PRO A 434 -9.04 -20.88 16.17
CA PRO A 434 -8.25 -20.96 14.94
C PRO A 434 -9.09 -20.72 13.70
N PHE A 435 -8.55 -20.01 12.71
CA PHE A 435 -9.20 -19.57 11.46
C PHE A 435 -9.97 -20.68 10.71
N TRP A 436 -9.53 -21.94 10.74
CA TRP A 436 -10.20 -23.07 10.10
C TRP A 436 -11.50 -23.48 10.78
N LEU A 437 -11.71 -23.17 12.06
CA LEU A 437 -12.96 -23.47 12.78
C LEU A 437 -14.11 -22.55 12.34
N HIS A 438 -13.80 -21.31 11.88
CA HIS A 438 -14.81 -20.37 11.40
C HIS A 438 -15.47 -20.77 10.06
N ARG A 439 -14.84 -21.68 9.31
CA ARG A 439 -15.34 -22.14 8.02
C ARG A 439 -16.47 -23.18 8.16
N TRP A 440 -16.54 -23.88 9.28
CA TRP A 440 -17.52 -24.96 9.49
C TRP A 440 -18.91 -24.47 9.91
N HIS A 441 -19.00 -23.33 10.60
CA HIS A 441 -20.31 -22.81 11.07
C HIS A 441 -21.13 -22.06 9.99
N ARG A 442 -20.53 -21.65 8.88
CA ARG A 442 -21.28 -21.00 7.79
C ARG A 442 -22.01 -21.97 6.85
N SER A 443 -21.65 -23.24 6.82
CA SER A 443 -22.30 -24.25 5.95
C SER A 443 -23.56 -24.89 6.54
N THR A 444 -23.89 -24.59 7.80
CA THR A 444 -25.04 -25.21 8.48
C THR A 444 -26.23 -24.27 8.71
N LEU A 445 -26.17 -23.02 8.21
CA LEU A 445 -27.28 -22.06 8.35
C LEU A 445 -27.92 -21.65 7.03
N SER A 446 -27.79 -22.46 5.97
CA SER A 446 -28.60 -22.30 4.74
C SER A 446 -29.56 -23.48 4.60
N TRP A 447 -30.66 -23.41 5.32
CA TRP A 447 -31.97 -24.00 5.00
C TRP A 447 -33.04 -23.13 5.61
#